data_d5790b98cb9de584edb33064f879d8e2
#
_entry.id   d5790b98cb9de584edb33064f879d8e2
#
_cell.length_a   1.000
_cell.length_b   1.000
_cell.length_c   1.000
_cell.angle_alpha   90.00
_cell.angle_beta   90.00
_cell.angle_gamma   90.00
#
_symmetry.space_group_name_H-M   'P 1'
#
loop_
_entity.id
_entity.type
_entity.pdbx_description
1 polymer ?
#
loop_
_entity_poly.entity_id
_entity_poly.type
_entity_poly.pdbx_seq_one_letter_code
_entity_poly.pdbx_strand_id
1 'polypeptide(L)'
;MEPLILASRSPRRCELLQRLGLPFETDHPDVDERCDLPAADAVRFLSSRKATASAASHPGRFVLAADTLVSLDGLSLGKPRNEADAVRMLQALSGKTHQVYTGVTVISPAGKSFMAVDRTDVTFAVLTEEEILSYVRSGEPMDKAGAYALQGRAGLWAEHLSGCDTSVIGLPLYLVRRLLNEAGYPLLSEIGRNTMSKDD
;
A
#
# COMPACT_ATOMS: atom_id res chain seq x y z
N MET A 1 -23.33 -10.78 3.23
CA MET A 1 -23.00 -9.70 2.25
C MET A 1 -21.99 -10.27 1.26
N GLU A 2 -21.94 -9.76 0.05
CA GLU A 2 -20.87 -10.14 -0.89
C GLU A 2 -19.50 -9.66 -0.39
N PRO A 3 -18.41 -10.42 -0.63
CA PRO A 3 -17.08 -10.04 -0.22
C PRO A 3 -16.63 -8.68 -0.78
N LEU A 4 -15.78 -7.97 -0.06
CA LEU A 4 -15.15 -6.73 -0.54
C LEU A 4 -14.27 -7.03 -1.75
N ILE A 5 -14.26 -6.16 -2.77
CA ILE A 5 -13.29 -6.26 -3.87
C ILE A 5 -12.03 -5.47 -3.50
N LEU A 6 -10.87 -6.14 -3.47
CA LEU A 6 -9.57 -5.50 -3.35
C LEU A 6 -8.95 -5.31 -4.74
N ALA A 7 -8.98 -4.09 -5.26
CA ALA A 7 -8.39 -3.72 -6.55
C ALA A 7 -6.86 -3.55 -6.43
N SER A 8 -6.14 -4.67 -6.29
CA SER A 8 -4.68 -4.64 -6.10
C SER A 8 -4.00 -5.96 -6.48
N ARG A 9 -2.82 -5.85 -7.13
CA ARG A 9 -1.91 -6.98 -7.38
C ARG A 9 -0.91 -7.22 -6.23
N SER A 10 -0.93 -6.40 -5.17
CA SER A 10 0.05 -6.46 -4.08
C SER A 10 -0.28 -7.59 -3.10
N PRO A 11 0.58 -8.62 -2.97
CA PRO A 11 0.40 -9.67 -1.96
C PRO A 11 0.34 -9.11 -0.54
N ARG A 12 1.11 -8.06 -0.26
CA ARG A 12 1.18 -7.40 1.05
C ARG A 12 -0.15 -6.80 1.48
N ARG A 13 -0.91 -6.22 0.55
CA ARG A 13 -2.26 -5.70 0.82
C ARG A 13 -3.25 -6.82 1.11
N CYS A 14 -3.14 -7.93 0.38
CA CYS A 14 -3.93 -9.13 0.67
C CYS A 14 -3.65 -9.65 2.08
N GLU A 15 -2.37 -9.80 2.45
CA GLU A 15 -1.95 -10.24 3.79
C GLU A 15 -2.50 -9.33 4.90
N LEU A 16 -2.47 -8.00 4.71
CA LEU A 16 -3.01 -7.06 5.69
C LEU A 16 -4.53 -7.21 5.86
N LEU A 17 -5.30 -7.40 4.79
CA LEU A 17 -6.74 -7.66 4.90
C LEU A 17 -7.05 -9.04 5.49
N GLN A 18 -6.27 -10.06 5.15
CA GLN A 18 -6.41 -11.40 5.73
C GLN A 18 -6.21 -11.39 7.25
N ARG A 19 -5.26 -10.60 7.76
CA ARG A 19 -5.06 -10.41 9.21
C ARG A 19 -6.27 -9.84 9.93
N LEU A 20 -7.10 -9.07 9.23
CA LEU A 20 -8.35 -8.54 9.76
C LEU A 20 -9.50 -9.56 9.74
N GLY A 21 -9.32 -10.71 9.07
CA GLY A 21 -10.39 -11.68 8.88
C GLY A 21 -11.52 -11.19 7.97
N LEU A 22 -11.29 -10.14 7.17
CA LEU A 22 -12.27 -9.63 6.22
C LEU A 22 -12.39 -10.57 5.02
N PRO A 23 -13.61 -10.97 4.61
CA PRO A 23 -13.81 -11.65 3.35
C PRO A 23 -13.62 -10.67 2.18
N PHE A 24 -12.72 -10.99 1.26
CA PHE A 24 -12.49 -10.20 0.05
C PHE A 24 -12.12 -11.08 -1.14
N GLU A 25 -12.36 -10.54 -2.32
CA GLU A 25 -11.90 -11.04 -3.61
C GLU A 25 -10.89 -10.05 -4.20
N THR A 26 -9.92 -10.54 -4.96
CA THR A 26 -8.94 -9.66 -5.62
C THR A 26 -9.35 -9.36 -7.04
N ASP A 27 -9.16 -8.11 -7.45
CA ASP A 27 -9.26 -7.67 -8.84
C ASP A 27 -7.97 -6.95 -9.25
N HIS A 28 -7.61 -7.05 -10.51
CA HIS A 28 -6.37 -6.52 -11.07
C HIS A 28 -6.64 -5.59 -12.25
N PRO A 29 -7.29 -4.43 -12.01
CA PRO A 29 -7.63 -3.52 -13.09
C PRO A 29 -6.37 -3.06 -13.82
N ASP A 30 -6.41 -3.14 -15.15
CA ASP A 30 -5.35 -2.61 -16.00
C ASP A 30 -5.54 -1.10 -16.16
N VAL A 31 -4.71 -0.33 -15.47
CA VAL A 31 -4.73 1.14 -15.51
C VAL A 31 -3.34 1.69 -15.77
N ASP A 32 -3.25 2.78 -16.53
CA ASP A 32 -1.98 3.48 -16.71
C ASP A 32 -1.55 4.11 -15.36
N GLU A 33 -0.42 3.67 -14.81
CA GLU A 33 0.13 4.16 -13.55
C GLU A 33 1.11 5.33 -13.71
N ARG A 34 1.33 5.84 -14.94
CA ARG A 34 2.19 7.01 -15.18
C ARG A 34 1.54 8.26 -14.61
N CYS A 35 2.28 8.99 -13.79
CA CYS A 35 1.78 10.17 -13.10
C CYS A 35 2.95 11.08 -12.70
N ASP A 36 2.90 12.33 -13.13
CA ASP A 36 3.92 13.36 -12.86
C ASP A 36 3.48 14.31 -11.73
N LEU A 37 2.55 13.88 -10.89
CA LEU A 37 2.07 14.66 -9.74
C LEU A 37 2.99 14.50 -8.52
N PRO A 38 2.97 15.44 -7.57
CA PRO A 38 3.57 15.25 -6.26
C PRO A 38 3.06 13.97 -5.59
N ALA A 39 3.89 13.31 -4.78
CA ALA A 39 3.62 11.97 -4.25
C ALA A 39 2.23 11.81 -3.59
N ALA A 40 1.79 12.80 -2.79
CA ALA A 40 0.48 12.78 -2.13
C ALA A 40 -0.69 12.81 -3.13
N ASP A 41 -0.58 13.62 -4.18
CA ASP A 41 -1.60 13.74 -5.22
C ASP A 41 -1.57 12.54 -6.16
N ALA A 42 -0.38 12.02 -6.47
CA ALA A 42 -0.18 10.83 -7.28
C ALA A 42 -0.85 9.60 -6.66
N VAL A 43 -0.61 9.30 -5.37
CA VAL A 43 -1.24 8.14 -4.72
C VAL A 43 -2.76 8.30 -4.58
N ARG A 44 -3.24 9.53 -4.40
CA ARG A 44 -4.69 9.84 -4.41
C ARG A 44 -5.29 9.54 -5.77
N PHE A 45 -4.68 10.04 -6.83
CA PHE A 45 -5.10 9.85 -8.21
C PHE A 45 -5.09 8.36 -8.61
N LEU A 46 -3.97 7.67 -8.34
CA LEU A 46 -3.78 6.27 -8.73
C LEU A 46 -4.71 5.32 -7.97
N SER A 47 -4.90 5.52 -6.66
CA SER A 47 -5.85 4.71 -5.88
C SER A 47 -7.29 4.91 -6.37
N SER A 48 -7.68 6.16 -6.68
CA SER A 48 -9.00 6.47 -7.23
C SER A 48 -9.21 5.82 -8.60
N ARG A 49 -8.21 5.92 -9.49
CA ARG A 49 -8.25 5.34 -10.84
C ARG A 49 -8.41 3.81 -10.79
N LYS A 50 -7.65 3.12 -9.92
CA LYS A 50 -7.77 1.68 -9.69
C LYS A 50 -9.17 1.31 -9.15
N ALA A 51 -9.65 2.05 -8.16
CA ALA A 51 -10.97 1.81 -7.57
C ALA A 51 -12.10 1.98 -8.61
N THR A 52 -12.04 3.04 -9.42
CA THR A 52 -13.05 3.33 -10.45
C THR A 52 -13.07 2.25 -11.54
N ALA A 53 -11.89 1.83 -12.03
CA ALA A 53 -11.80 0.78 -13.03
C ALA A 53 -12.36 -0.55 -12.51
N SER A 54 -12.03 -0.92 -11.28
CA SER A 54 -12.55 -2.12 -10.65
C SER A 54 -14.05 -2.05 -10.38
N ALA A 55 -14.57 -0.91 -9.91
CA ALA A 55 -16.00 -0.73 -9.67
C ALA A 55 -16.84 -0.85 -10.94
N ALA A 56 -16.31 -0.45 -12.08
CA ALA A 56 -16.99 -0.63 -13.38
C ALA A 56 -17.17 -2.12 -13.74
N SER A 57 -16.25 -2.99 -13.35
CA SER A 57 -16.32 -4.44 -13.56
C SER A 57 -17.11 -5.18 -12.46
N HIS A 58 -17.37 -4.52 -11.32
CA HIS A 58 -18.03 -5.10 -10.15
C HIS A 58 -19.20 -4.21 -9.67
N PRO A 59 -20.25 -4.00 -10.50
CA PRO A 59 -21.36 -3.13 -10.14
C PRO A 59 -22.07 -3.60 -8.86
N GLY A 60 -22.42 -2.67 -7.99
CA GLY A 60 -23.13 -2.99 -6.75
C GLY A 60 -22.26 -3.56 -5.62
N ARG A 61 -20.93 -3.65 -5.82
CA ARG A 61 -19.98 -4.15 -4.82
C ARG A 61 -19.23 -2.99 -4.13
N PHE A 62 -18.76 -3.24 -2.91
CA PHE A 62 -17.75 -2.38 -2.29
C PHE A 62 -16.38 -2.68 -2.90
N VAL A 63 -15.67 -1.64 -3.32
CA VAL A 63 -14.32 -1.74 -3.87
C VAL A 63 -13.35 -0.95 -3.02
N LEU A 64 -12.22 -1.57 -2.68
CA LEU A 64 -11.09 -0.97 -1.98
C LEU A 64 -9.86 -0.97 -2.89
N ALA A 65 -9.25 0.18 -3.10
CA ALA A 65 -7.97 0.29 -3.78
C ALA A 65 -6.98 1.11 -2.96
N ALA A 66 -5.70 0.86 -3.15
CA ALA A 66 -4.64 1.67 -2.58
C ALA A 66 -3.48 1.82 -3.56
N ASP A 67 -2.72 2.91 -3.39
CA ASP A 67 -1.46 3.13 -4.08
C ASP A 67 -0.43 3.70 -3.13
N THR A 68 0.87 3.37 -3.34
CA THR A 68 1.94 3.73 -2.41
C THR A 68 3.16 4.23 -3.16
N LEU A 69 3.70 5.37 -2.74
CA LEU A 69 4.92 5.97 -3.26
C LEU A 69 5.85 6.38 -2.12
N VAL A 70 7.14 6.22 -2.36
CA VAL A 70 8.21 6.76 -1.50
C VAL A 70 8.66 8.10 -2.08
N SER A 71 8.90 9.07 -1.22
CA SER A 71 9.42 10.40 -1.60
C SER A 71 10.63 10.75 -0.74
N LEU A 72 11.70 11.19 -1.37
CA LEU A 72 12.89 11.73 -0.72
C LEU A 72 13.16 13.12 -1.28
N ASP A 73 13.23 14.13 -0.40
CA ASP A 73 13.49 15.53 -0.79
C ASP A 73 12.53 16.04 -1.90
N GLY A 74 11.28 15.60 -1.87
CA GLY A 74 10.24 15.95 -2.85
C GLY A 74 10.27 15.13 -4.14
N LEU A 75 11.27 14.26 -4.34
CA LEU A 75 11.37 13.38 -5.50
C LEU A 75 10.71 12.03 -5.23
N SER A 76 9.81 11.61 -6.11
CA SER A 76 9.17 10.30 -6.02
C SER A 76 10.12 9.17 -6.43
N LEU A 77 10.25 8.16 -5.57
CA LEU A 77 10.98 6.93 -5.82
C LEU A 77 9.97 5.80 -6.08
N GLY A 78 9.76 5.49 -7.34
CA GLY A 78 8.95 4.35 -7.76
C GLY A 78 9.65 3.00 -7.56
N LYS A 79 9.21 1.98 -8.30
CA LYS A 79 9.90 0.68 -8.35
C LYS A 79 11.22 0.83 -9.10
N PRO A 80 12.31 0.17 -8.66
CA PRO A 80 13.56 0.20 -9.38
C PRO A 80 13.42 -0.48 -10.75
N ARG A 81 14.06 0.08 -11.76
CA ARG A 81 14.06 -0.46 -13.13
C ARG A 81 14.99 -1.67 -13.30
N ASN A 82 16.02 -1.74 -12.47
CA ASN A 82 17.03 -2.80 -12.42
C ASN A 82 17.79 -2.73 -11.09
N GLU A 83 18.71 -3.68 -10.85
CA GLU A 83 19.50 -3.75 -9.62
C GLU A 83 20.34 -2.49 -9.37
N ALA A 84 20.94 -1.90 -10.40
CA ALA A 84 21.72 -0.67 -10.26
C ALA A 84 20.85 0.51 -9.80
N ASP A 85 19.62 0.59 -10.29
CA ASP A 85 18.64 1.60 -9.84
C ASP A 85 18.20 1.35 -8.40
N ALA A 86 18.03 0.09 -7.98
CA ALA A 86 17.76 -0.28 -6.59
C ALA A 86 18.91 0.14 -5.66
N VAL A 87 20.15 -0.14 -6.03
CA VAL A 87 21.35 0.30 -5.29
C VAL A 87 21.35 1.82 -5.13
N ARG A 88 21.15 2.56 -6.23
CA ARG A 88 21.10 4.02 -6.21
C ARG A 88 20.01 4.56 -5.26
N MET A 89 18.81 3.96 -5.30
CA MET A 89 17.69 4.34 -4.41
C MET A 89 18.06 4.12 -2.95
N LEU A 90 18.59 2.94 -2.59
CA LEU A 90 18.97 2.61 -1.22
C LEU A 90 20.11 3.48 -0.70
N GLN A 91 21.11 3.77 -1.54
CA GLN A 91 22.18 4.74 -1.20
C GLN A 91 21.61 6.12 -0.92
N ALA A 92 20.62 6.58 -1.70
CA ALA A 92 19.98 7.86 -1.50
C ALA A 92 19.18 7.92 -0.19
N LEU A 93 18.58 6.80 0.25
CA LEU A 93 17.78 6.69 1.48
C LEU A 93 18.64 6.47 2.73
N SER A 94 19.87 5.97 2.59
CA SER A 94 20.80 5.65 3.68
C SER A 94 21.04 6.85 4.60
N GLY A 95 20.83 6.68 5.91
CA GLY A 95 21.01 7.70 6.94
C GLY A 95 20.05 8.90 6.85
N LYS A 96 18.93 8.75 6.10
CA LYS A 96 17.97 9.84 5.90
C LYS A 96 16.55 9.49 6.33
N THR A 97 15.78 10.55 6.58
CA THR A 97 14.33 10.48 6.72
C THR A 97 13.67 10.73 5.36
N HIS A 98 12.82 9.82 4.96
CA HIS A 98 12.02 9.91 3.74
C HIS A 98 10.53 9.72 4.06
N GLN A 99 9.66 10.07 3.14
CA GLN A 99 8.22 9.99 3.29
C GLN A 99 7.66 8.82 2.47
N VAL A 100 6.75 8.09 3.08
CA VAL A 100 5.91 7.12 2.39
C VAL A 100 4.48 7.65 2.37
N TYR A 101 3.93 7.80 1.18
CA TYR A 101 2.56 8.21 0.97
C TYR A 101 1.74 7.01 0.51
N THR A 102 0.58 6.80 1.14
CA THR A 102 -0.37 5.77 0.69
C THR A 102 -1.76 6.37 0.56
N GLY A 103 -2.25 6.39 -0.68
CA GLY A 103 -3.63 6.75 -1.00
C GLY A 103 -4.54 5.54 -0.88
N VAL A 104 -5.70 5.72 -0.27
CA VAL A 104 -6.75 4.70 -0.15
C VAL A 104 -8.05 5.27 -0.71
N THR A 105 -8.72 4.48 -1.54
CA THR A 105 -10.03 4.80 -2.09
C THR A 105 -10.99 3.65 -1.86
N VAL A 106 -12.18 3.96 -1.34
CA VAL A 106 -13.31 3.03 -1.23
C VAL A 106 -14.43 3.53 -2.13
N ILE A 107 -15.02 2.65 -2.95
CA ILE A 107 -16.24 2.92 -3.69
C ILE A 107 -17.37 2.07 -3.11
N SER A 108 -18.49 2.71 -2.75
CA SER A 108 -19.68 2.03 -2.24
C SER A 108 -20.50 1.39 -3.37
N PRO A 109 -21.44 0.47 -3.09
CA PRO A 109 -22.37 -0.09 -4.07
C PRO A 109 -23.18 0.94 -4.85
N ALA A 110 -23.42 2.12 -4.25
CA ALA A 110 -24.10 3.24 -4.89
C ALA A 110 -23.18 4.11 -5.77
N GLY A 111 -21.91 3.71 -5.96
CA GLY A 111 -20.93 4.44 -6.77
C GLY A 111 -20.31 5.67 -6.07
N LYS A 112 -20.60 5.89 -4.79
CA LYS A 112 -20.01 7.01 -4.04
C LYS A 112 -18.57 6.67 -3.65
N SER A 113 -17.64 7.59 -3.92
CA SER A 113 -16.21 7.45 -3.62
C SER A 113 -15.84 8.14 -2.31
N PHE A 114 -15.03 7.47 -1.51
CA PHE A 114 -14.43 7.94 -0.26
C PHE A 114 -12.93 7.74 -0.35
N MET A 115 -12.14 8.77 -0.11
CA MET A 115 -10.70 8.70 -0.28
C MET A 115 -9.93 9.48 0.78
N ALA A 116 -8.73 9.00 1.09
CA ALA A 116 -7.79 9.69 1.95
C ALA A 116 -6.35 9.29 1.60
N VAL A 117 -5.41 10.10 2.05
CA VAL A 117 -3.98 9.85 1.93
C VAL A 117 -3.37 9.82 3.33
N ASP A 118 -2.52 8.85 3.58
CA ASP A 118 -1.63 8.81 4.73
C ASP A 118 -0.21 9.21 4.32
N ARG A 119 0.49 9.84 5.25
CA ARG A 119 1.93 10.10 5.17
C ARG A 119 2.60 9.54 6.41
N THR A 120 3.65 8.76 6.20
CA THR A 120 4.50 8.23 7.25
C THR A 120 5.95 8.57 6.97
N ASP A 121 6.65 9.14 7.93
CA ASP A 121 8.07 9.41 7.84
C ASP A 121 8.86 8.19 8.35
N VAL A 122 9.84 7.74 7.57
CA VAL A 122 10.72 6.61 7.90
C VAL A 122 12.16 7.09 7.88
N THR A 123 12.89 6.86 8.97
CA THR A 123 14.32 7.17 9.06
C THR A 123 15.12 5.89 8.97
N PHE A 124 16.05 5.82 8.03
CA PHE A 124 16.99 4.71 7.91
C PHE A 124 18.30 4.98 8.63
N ALA A 125 18.85 3.92 9.21
CA ALA A 125 20.26 3.87 9.60
C ALA A 125 21.18 4.19 8.42
N VAL A 126 22.44 4.51 8.71
CA VAL A 126 23.48 4.58 7.68
C VAL A 126 23.79 3.16 7.21
N LEU A 127 23.57 2.90 5.93
CA LEU A 127 23.75 1.58 5.32
C LEU A 127 25.14 1.46 4.71
N THR A 128 25.78 0.33 4.90
CA THR A 128 27.02 -0.01 4.21
C THR A 128 26.74 -0.47 2.78
N GLU A 129 27.73 -0.36 1.90
CA GLU A 129 27.63 -0.87 0.53
C GLU A 129 27.35 -2.38 0.50
N GLU A 130 27.96 -3.13 1.41
CA GLU A 130 27.79 -4.59 1.51
C GLU A 130 26.33 -4.96 1.85
N GLU A 131 25.70 -4.25 2.80
CA GLU A 131 24.29 -4.45 3.16
C GLU A 131 23.37 -4.19 1.97
N ILE A 132 23.59 -3.05 1.28
CA ILE A 132 22.80 -2.68 0.09
C ILE A 132 22.92 -3.75 -1.00
N LEU A 133 24.16 -4.14 -1.35
CA LEU A 133 24.40 -5.14 -2.39
C LEU A 133 23.86 -6.51 -2.02
N SER A 134 23.99 -6.93 -0.74
CA SER A 134 23.41 -8.17 -0.25
C SER A 134 21.89 -8.20 -0.36
N TYR A 135 21.25 -7.08 -0.02
CA TYR A 135 19.80 -6.96 -0.11
C TYR A 135 19.30 -6.95 -1.56
N VAL A 136 20.00 -6.23 -2.45
CA VAL A 136 19.63 -6.19 -3.87
C VAL A 136 19.74 -7.57 -4.51
N ARG A 137 20.82 -8.33 -4.21
CA ARG A 137 20.98 -9.71 -4.69
C ARG A 137 19.87 -10.67 -4.23
N SER A 138 19.14 -10.35 -3.16
CA SER A 138 17.99 -11.17 -2.73
C SER A 138 16.80 -11.09 -3.68
N GLY A 139 16.76 -10.10 -4.57
CA GLY A 139 15.62 -9.81 -5.45
C GLY A 139 14.44 -9.12 -4.74
N GLU A 140 14.47 -9.02 -3.39
CA GLU A 140 13.38 -8.44 -2.61
C GLU A 140 13.02 -6.99 -3.00
N PRO A 141 13.96 -6.08 -3.36
CA PRO A 141 13.64 -4.68 -3.68
C PRO A 141 12.84 -4.47 -4.96
N MET A 142 12.86 -5.40 -5.91
CA MET A 142 12.56 -5.14 -7.33
C MET A 142 11.10 -4.76 -7.64
N ASP A 143 10.15 -5.16 -6.80
CA ASP A 143 8.72 -4.86 -6.98
C ASP A 143 8.20 -3.77 -6.03
N LYS A 144 9.11 -3.02 -5.38
CA LYS A 144 8.78 -2.10 -4.28
C LYS A 144 9.15 -0.66 -4.57
N ALA A 145 8.25 0.28 -4.24
CA ALA A 145 8.56 1.70 -4.26
C ALA A 145 9.72 2.02 -3.30
N GLY A 146 10.69 2.82 -3.75
CA GLY A 146 11.90 3.12 -2.97
C GLY A 146 12.85 1.94 -2.79
N ALA A 147 12.63 0.82 -3.51
CA ALA A 147 13.46 -0.38 -3.48
C ALA A 147 13.57 -1.04 -2.09
N TYR A 148 12.54 -1.00 -1.23
CA TYR A 148 12.59 -1.68 0.07
C TYR A 148 11.21 -2.17 0.56
N ALA A 149 11.23 -3.15 1.50
CA ALA A 149 10.05 -3.62 2.22
C ALA A 149 10.27 -3.55 3.73
N LEU A 150 9.44 -2.76 4.43
CA LEU A 150 9.53 -2.63 5.89
C LEU A 150 9.30 -3.97 6.61
N GLN A 151 8.40 -4.81 6.12
CA GLN A 151 8.12 -6.14 6.67
C GLN A 151 9.13 -7.22 6.27
N GLY A 152 10.08 -6.89 5.39
CA GLY A 152 11.16 -7.76 4.95
C GLY A 152 12.47 -7.44 5.66
N ARG A 153 13.59 -7.80 4.99
CA ARG A 153 14.94 -7.59 5.51
C ARG A 153 15.29 -6.13 5.75
N ALA A 154 14.72 -5.21 4.97
CA ALA A 154 14.94 -3.77 5.14
C ALA A 154 14.32 -3.21 6.43
N GLY A 155 13.47 -3.97 7.13
CA GLY A 155 13.03 -3.63 8.49
C GLY A 155 14.17 -3.49 9.50
N LEU A 156 15.33 -4.13 9.23
CA LEU A 156 16.56 -3.98 10.05
C LEU A 156 17.15 -2.56 10.00
N TRP A 157 16.80 -1.79 8.98
CA TRP A 157 17.37 -0.46 8.72
C TRP A 157 16.51 0.69 9.19
N ALA A 158 15.22 0.43 9.49
CA ALA A 158 14.30 1.46 9.96
C ALA A 158 14.55 1.77 11.44
N GLU A 159 15.31 2.84 11.73
CA GLU A 159 15.59 3.30 13.09
C GLU A 159 14.40 3.99 13.73
N HIS A 160 13.63 4.73 12.91
CA HIS A 160 12.48 5.48 13.41
C HIS A 160 11.36 5.50 12.36
N LEU A 161 10.13 5.42 12.87
CA LEU A 161 8.91 5.53 12.08
C LEU A 161 7.96 6.50 12.78
N SER A 162 7.58 7.58 12.09
CA SER A 162 6.59 8.53 12.56
C SER A 162 5.35 8.47 11.68
N GLY A 163 4.31 7.76 12.14
CA GLY A 163 3.08 7.53 11.41
C GLY A 163 2.56 6.09 11.54
N CYS A 164 2.14 5.49 10.44
CA CYS A 164 1.48 4.20 10.38
C CYS A 164 2.35 3.16 9.62
N ASP A 165 2.77 2.10 10.30
CA ASP A 165 3.56 1.00 9.74
C ASP A 165 2.82 0.31 8.57
N THR A 166 1.51 0.06 8.72
CA THR A 166 0.71 -0.57 7.65
C THR A 166 0.55 0.35 6.43
N SER A 167 0.73 1.67 6.58
CA SER A 167 0.84 2.60 5.45
C SER A 167 2.13 2.36 4.67
N VAL A 168 3.26 2.20 5.35
CA VAL A 168 4.55 1.90 4.71
C VAL A 168 4.50 0.55 3.98
N ILE A 169 3.81 -0.44 4.54
CA ILE A 169 3.56 -1.74 3.90
C ILE A 169 2.68 -1.58 2.66
N GLY A 170 1.76 -0.59 2.66
CA GLY A 170 0.96 -0.23 1.50
C GLY A 170 -0.55 -0.25 1.69
N LEU A 171 -1.06 -0.40 2.92
CA LEU A 171 -2.49 -0.33 3.24
C LEU A 171 -2.70 0.14 4.69
N PRO A 172 -2.85 1.45 4.96
CA PRO A 172 -3.07 1.98 6.30
C PRO A 172 -4.41 1.52 6.87
N LEU A 173 -4.38 0.52 7.73
CA LEU A 173 -5.60 -0.16 8.22
C LEU A 173 -6.54 0.77 8.96
N TYR A 174 -6.04 1.79 9.64
CA TYR A 174 -6.88 2.80 10.29
C TYR A 174 -7.69 3.64 9.29
N LEU A 175 -7.10 3.97 8.11
CA LEU A 175 -7.82 4.64 7.01
C LEU A 175 -8.82 3.70 6.35
N VAL A 176 -8.44 2.45 6.12
CA VAL A 176 -9.37 1.42 5.60
C VAL A 176 -10.59 1.33 6.49
N ARG A 177 -10.41 1.20 7.82
CA ARG A 177 -11.51 1.20 8.78
C ARG A 177 -12.39 2.44 8.66
N ARG A 178 -11.77 3.63 8.63
CA ARG A 178 -12.50 4.89 8.55
C ARG A 178 -13.32 4.98 7.26
N LEU A 179 -12.69 4.75 6.10
CA LEU A 179 -13.35 4.90 4.81
C LEU A 179 -14.43 3.84 4.56
N LEU A 180 -14.23 2.60 5.02
CA LEU A 180 -15.26 1.55 4.96
C LEU A 180 -16.48 1.93 5.81
N ASN A 181 -16.28 2.46 7.01
CA ASN A 181 -17.37 2.94 7.86
C ASN A 181 -18.12 4.13 7.22
N GLU A 182 -17.39 5.12 6.67
CA GLU A 182 -17.99 6.25 5.94
C GLU A 182 -18.77 5.80 4.70
N ALA A 183 -18.32 4.73 4.05
CA ALA A 183 -18.99 4.11 2.91
C ALA A 183 -20.21 3.26 3.29
N GLY A 184 -20.41 2.99 4.59
CA GLY A 184 -21.51 2.14 5.10
C GLY A 184 -21.21 0.64 5.04
N TYR A 185 -19.95 0.23 4.93
CA TYR A 185 -19.56 -1.18 5.00
C TYR A 185 -19.68 -1.70 6.44
N PRO A 186 -20.37 -2.84 6.70
CA PRO A 186 -20.58 -3.36 8.06
C PRO A 186 -19.35 -4.09 8.60
N LEU A 187 -18.23 -3.37 8.74
CA LEU A 187 -16.89 -3.89 9.02
C LEU A 187 -16.87 -4.86 10.23
N LEU A 188 -17.44 -4.45 11.36
CA LEU A 188 -17.38 -5.25 12.60
C LEU A 188 -18.15 -6.56 12.49
N SER A 189 -19.29 -6.58 11.80
CA SER A 189 -20.06 -7.80 11.61
C SER A 189 -19.40 -8.77 10.63
N GLU A 190 -18.67 -8.26 9.64
CA GLU A 190 -17.95 -9.10 8.68
C GLU A 190 -16.67 -9.73 9.29
N ILE A 191 -15.93 -8.99 10.14
CA ILE A 191 -14.80 -9.53 10.91
C ILE A 191 -15.26 -10.64 11.86
N GLY A 192 -16.39 -10.46 12.56
CA GLY A 192 -16.90 -11.43 13.53
C GLY A 192 -17.38 -12.75 12.92
N ARG A 193 -17.84 -12.76 11.68
CA ARG A 193 -18.33 -13.98 11.01
C ARG A 193 -17.22 -15.01 10.77
N ASN A 194 -16.01 -14.55 10.47
CA ASN A 194 -14.88 -15.45 10.16
C ASN A 194 -14.23 -16.09 11.39
N THR A 195 -14.47 -15.55 12.59
CA THR A 195 -13.97 -16.14 13.85
C THR A 195 -14.84 -17.29 14.35
N MET A 196 -16.11 -17.36 13.95
CA MET A 196 -17.04 -18.40 14.41
C MET A 196 -17.02 -19.68 13.56
N SER A 197 -16.35 -19.69 12.40
CA SER A 197 -16.30 -20.86 11.51
C SER A 197 -15.06 -21.74 11.67
N LYS A 198 -14.23 -21.53 12.71
CA LYS A 198 -13.01 -22.31 12.96
C LYS A 198 -13.13 -23.29 14.13
N ASP A 199 -14.29 -23.34 14.79
CA ASP A 199 -14.56 -24.20 15.97
C ASP A 199 -15.63 -25.31 15.73
N ASP A 200 -15.83 -25.70 14.43
CA ASP A 200 -16.62 -26.88 14.06
C ASP A 200 -15.77 -27.98 13.43
#